data_52fc939efeef819c9cfcd4765b2aea24
#
_entry.id   52fc939efeef819c9cfcd4765b2aea24
#
_cell.length_a   1.000
_cell.length_b   1.000
_cell.length_c   1.000
_cell.angle_alpha   90.00
_cell.angle_beta   90.00
_cell.angle_gamma   90.00
#
_symmetry.space_group_name_H-M   'P 1'
#
loop_
_entity.id
_entity.type
_entity.pdbx_description
1 polymer ?
#
loop_
_entity_poly.entity_id
_entity_poly.type
_entity_poly.pdbx_seq_one_letter_code
_entity_poly.pdbx_strand_id
1 'polypeptide(L)'
;MGERGLGWAGLWVCAAMLLAGGAQAAGKCERLVATGNPEYPPYLWRDPQNPEKLIGATVDLLKAVAEDLGVGIEVIYAGPWSRAQEEVRTGRVDMLAGAFLTVPRLETMDFVHPAFLSTPSVVWVRKGREFPYASWADLQGRTGDTLVNNSFGQAFDAYARDNLTLEGVSSLSQAFQKLLLERTDYVLYERYPGQ
;
A
#
# COMPACT_ATOMS: atom_id res chain seq x y z
N MET A 1 48.44 7.91 -74.21
CA MET A 1 48.69 7.11 -73.02
C MET A 1 47.80 7.63 -71.95
N GLY A 2 46.72 6.91 -71.68
CA GLY A 2 45.67 7.29 -70.79
C GLY A 2 45.70 6.53 -69.47
N GLU A 3 45.39 7.19 -68.38
CA GLU A 3 45.08 6.52 -67.18
C GLU A 3 43.70 6.96 -66.63
N ARG A 4 42.90 5.98 -66.38
CA ARG A 4 41.51 6.11 -65.94
C ARG A 4 41.51 6.17 -64.44
N GLY A 5 41.05 7.27 -63.87
CA GLY A 5 40.70 7.38 -62.44
C GLY A 5 39.34 6.73 -62.16
N LEU A 6 39.28 5.64 -61.47
CA LEU A 6 38.04 5.04 -60.96
C LEU A 6 37.59 5.78 -59.71
N GLY A 7 36.36 6.23 -59.72
CA GLY A 7 35.75 7.06 -58.71
C GLY A 7 35.43 6.29 -57.41
N TRP A 8 35.68 6.96 -56.31
CA TRP A 8 35.30 6.62 -54.92
C TRP A 8 33.91 7.18 -54.59
N ALA A 9 32.87 6.71 -55.24
CA ALA A 9 31.51 7.20 -55.02
C ALA A 9 30.54 6.14 -54.44
N GLY A 10 31.04 4.99 -54.01
CA GLY A 10 30.16 3.84 -53.68
C GLY A 10 30.07 3.45 -52.20
N LEU A 11 30.65 4.15 -51.24
CA LEU A 11 30.80 3.64 -49.85
C LEU A 11 30.05 4.45 -48.76
N TRP A 12 29.22 5.42 -49.11
CA TRP A 12 28.52 6.24 -48.11
C TRP A 12 27.03 5.98 -47.96
N VAL A 13 26.45 4.98 -48.64
CA VAL A 13 25.00 4.73 -48.58
C VAL A 13 24.60 3.64 -47.58
N CYS A 14 25.52 2.84 -47.08
CA CYS A 14 25.19 1.73 -46.15
C CYS A 14 25.26 2.07 -44.65
N ALA A 15 25.70 3.25 -44.25
CA ALA A 15 25.87 3.61 -42.83
C ALA A 15 24.65 4.33 -42.21
N ALA A 16 23.64 4.68 -43.00
CA ALA A 16 22.48 5.48 -42.51
C ALA A 16 21.25 4.65 -42.05
N MET A 17 21.28 3.32 -42.17
CA MET A 17 20.10 2.48 -41.86
C MET A 17 20.11 1.77 -40.49
N LEU A 18 21.05 2.04 -39.60
CA LEU A 18 21.17 1.33 -38.32
C LEU A 18 20.78 2.18 -37.09
N LEU A 19 20.19 3.35 -37.25
CA LEU A 19 19.74 4.18 -36.14
C LEU A 19 18.22 4.32 -36.00
N ALA A 20 17.44 3.50 -36.69
CA ALA A 20 16.02 3.34 -36.37
C ALA A 20 15.89 2.36 -35.21
N GLY A 21 16.57 2.65 -34.09
CA GLY A 21 16.25 2.06 -32.78
C GLY A 21 14.82 2.44 -32.47
N GLY A 22 13.89 1.50 -32.64
CA GLY A 22 12.49 1.69 -32.31
C GLY A 22 12.36 2.23 -30.92
N ALA A 23 11.88 3.45 -30.76
CA ALA A 23 11.25 3.85 -29.52
C ALA A 23 10.09 2.87 -29.34
N GLN A 24 10.30 1.81 -28.58
CA GLN A 24 9.21 1.00 -28.06
C GLN A 24 8.37 1.98 -27.24
N ALA A 25 7.27 2.42 -27.82
CA ALA A 25 6.23 3.09 -27.07
C ALA A 25 5.92 2.16 -25.89
N ALA A 26 6.16 2.61 -24.68
CA ALA A 26 5.75 1.88 -23.48
C ALA A 26 4.29 1.49 -23.72
N GLY A 27 4.01 0.19 -23.80
CA GLY A 27 2.68 -0.30 -24.12
C GLY A 27 1.69 0.35 -23.17
N LYS A 28 0.54 0.80 -23.68
CA LYS A 28 -0.52 1.37 -22.86
C LYS A 28 -0.84 0.34 -21.76
N CYS A 29 -0.77 0.75 -20.50
CA CYS A 29 -1.17 -0.11 -19.40
C CYS A 29 -2.65 -0.45 -19.59
N GLU A 30 -2.97 -1.72 -19.85
CA GLU A 30 -4.33 -2.18 -20.12
C GLU A 30 -5.04 -2.66 -18.86
N ARG A 31 -4.30 -3.11 -17.87
CA ARG A 31 -4.83 -3.69 -16.63
C ARG A 31 -3.89 -3.45 -15.46
N LEU A 32 -4.49 -3.17 -14.30
CA LEU A 32 -3.83 -3.08 -13.00
C LEU A 32 -4.39 -4.13 -12.03
N VAL A 33 -3.55 -4.68 -11.19
CA VAL A 33 -3.93 -5.51 -10.06
C VAL A 33 -3.61 -4.75 -8.79
N ALA A 34 -4.62 -4.58 -7.94
CA ALA A 34 -4.49 -3.91 -6.66
C ALA A 34 -4.75 -4.89 -5.50
N THR A 35 -4.17 -4.59 -4.35
CA THR A 35 -4.48 -5.25 -3.07
C THR A 35 -4.46 -4.22 -1.94
N GLY A 36 -4.67 -4.65 -0.69
CA GLY A 36 -4.59 -3.74 0.46
C GLY A 36 -4.90 -4.43 1.78
N ASN A 37 -5.19 -3.64 2.80
CA ASN A 37 -5.53 -4.16 4.12
C ASN A 37 -6.92 -4.82 4.09
N PRO A 38 -7.02 -6.15 4.29
CA PRO A 38 -8.31 -6.87 4.22
C PRO A 38 -9.19 -6.69 5.46
N GLU A 39 -8.72 -5.98 6.47
CA GLU A 39 -9.42 -5.74 7.73
C GLU A 39 -9.66 -4.24 7.96
N TYR A 40 -10.11 -3.53 6.90
CA TYR A 40 -10.28 -2.07 6.90
C TYR A 40 -11.71 -1.62 6.45
N PRO A 41 -12.80 -2.25 6.99
CA PRO A 41 -14.15 -1.82 6.65
C PRO A 41 -14.43 -0.39 7.18
N PRO A 42 -15.30 0.42 6.52
CA PRO A 42 -16.02 0.12 5.29
C PRO A 42 -15.23 0.49 4.02
N TYR A 43 -13.93 0.72 4.13
CA TYR A 43 -13.10 1.18 3.02
C TYR A 43 -12.58 0.03 2.18
N LEU A 44 -12.07 -1.03 2.83
CA LEU A 44 -11.49 -2.19 2.15
C LEU A 44 -11.55 -3.42 3.06
N TRP A 45 -12.22 -4.49 2.63
CA TRP A 45 -12.23 -5.74 3.39
C TRP A 45 -12.42 -6.93 2.46
N ARG A 46 -12.15 -8.12 3.00
CA ARG A 46 -12.29 -9.37 2.27
C ARG A 46 -13.75 -9.67 1.97
N ASP A 47 -14.08 -9.99 0.72
CA ASP A 47 -15.43 -10.33 0.31
C ASP A 47 -15.87 -11.69 0.92
N PRO A 48 -16.93 -11.73 1.74
CA PRO A 48 -17.41 -12.98 2.32
C PRO A 48 -17.94 -13.98 1.28
N GLN A 49 -18.39 -13.50 0.11
CA GLN A 49 -18.94 -14.34 -0.96
C GLN A 49 -17.85 -14.80 -1.94
N ASN A 50 -16.78 -14.02 -2.08
CA ASN A 50 -15.63 -14.35 -2.91
C ASN A 50 -14.32 -14.03 -2.16
N PRO A 51 -13.84 -14.95 -1.32
CA PRO A 51 -12.70 -14.68 -0.42
C PRO A 51 -11.37 -14.32 -1.11
N GLU A 52 -11.26 -14.51 -2.41
CA GLU A 52 -10.09 -14.10 -3.21
C GLU A 52 -10.13 -12.61 -3.60
N LYS A 53 -11.23 -11.91 -3.30
CA LYS A 53 -11.42 -10.50 -3.64
C LYS A 53 -11.54 -9.62 -2.41
N LEU A 54 -11.20 -8.35 -2.60
CA LEU A 54 -11.50 -7.28 -1.67
C LEU A 54 -12.67 -6.45 -2.20
N ILE A 55 -13.48 -5.91 -1.29
CA ILE A 55 -14.61 -5.02 -1.54
C ILE A 55 -14.56 -3.81 -0.63
N GLY A 56 -15.35 -2.79 -0.91
CA GLY A 56 -15.49 -1.59 -0.11
C GLY A 56 -15.35 -0.30 -0.90
N ALA A 57 -15.53 0.83 -0.22
CA ALA A 57 -15.55 2.16 -0.85
C ALA A 57 -14.28 2.48 -1.66
N THR A 58 -13.13 1.98 -1.23
CA THR A 58 -11.88 2.16 -1.98
C THR A 58 -11.86 1.36 -3.29
N VAL A 59 -12.47 0.16 -3.30
CA VAL A 59 -12.59 -0.63 -4.53
C VAL A 59 -13.48 0.07 -5.54
N ASP A 60 -14.60 0.64 -5.07
CA ASP A 60 -15.53 1.37 -5.93
C ASP A 60 -14.88 2.64 -6.51
N LEU A 61 -14.12 3.37 -5.68
CA LEU A 61 -13.34 4.52 -6.14
C LEU A 61 -12.30 4.12 -7.21
N LEU A 62 -11.53 3.07 -6.96
CA LEU A 62 -10.51 2.61 -7.91
C LEU A 62 -11.13 2.16 -9.24
N LYS A 63 -12.29 1.48 -9.20
CA LYS A 63 -13.02 1.10 -10.42
C LYS A 63 -13.48 2.31 -11.21
N ALA A 64 -14.06 3.31 -10.55
CA ALA A 64 -14.49 4.54 -11.22
C ALA A 64 -13.32 5.28 -11.88
N VAL A 65 -12.19 5.43 -11.18
CA VAL A 65 -10.98 6.05 -11.73
C VAL A 65 -10.42 5.23 -12.90
N ALA A 66 -10.39 3.91 -12.78
CA ALA A 66 -9.89 3.03 -13.84
C ALA A 66 -10.76 3.09 -15.10
N GLU A 67 -12.08 3.18 -14.95
CA GLU A 67 -13.04 3.38 -16.03
C GLU A 67 -12.78 4.69 -16.76
N ASP A 68 -12.62 5.81 -16.03
CA ASP A 68 -12.30 7.12 -16.59
C ASP A 68 -10.98 7.11 -17.38
N LEU A 69 -10.00 6.33 -16.94
CA LEU A 69 -8.70 6.19 -17.59
C LEU A 69 -8.70 5.17 -18.74
N GLY A 70 -9.76 4.40 -18.90
CA GLY A 70 -9.84 3.30 -19.86
C GLY A 70 -8.86 2.16 -19.57
N VAL A 71 -8.63 1.86 -18.28
CA VAL A 71 -7.74 0.80 -17.79
C VAL A 71 -8.56 -0.21 -16.99
N GLY A 72 -8.31 -1.52 -17.18
CA GLY A 72 -8.90 -2.55 -16.33
C GLY A 72 -8.29 -2.52 -14.94
N ILE A 73 -9.09 -2.77 -13.91
CA ILE A 73 -8.57 -2.96 -12.55
C ILE A 73 -9.20 -4.16 -11.87
N GLU A 74 -8.39 -4.92 -11.15
CA GLU A 74 -8.84 -6.00 -10.28
C GLU A 74 -8.27 -5.78 -8.88
N VAL A 75 -9.12 -5.91 -7.84
CA VAL A 75 -8.69 -5.74 -6.45
C VAL A 75 -8.81 -7.08 -5.74
N ILE A 76 -7.66 -7.70 -5.44
CA ILE A 76 -7.55 -9.06 -4.95
C ILE A 76 -7.15 -9.12 -3.47
N TYR A 77 -7.51 -10.21 -2.81
CA TYR A 77 -6.95 -10.56 -1.52
C TYR A 77 -5.59 -11.23 -1.69
N ALA A 78 -4.52 -10.57 -1.29
CA ALA A 78 -3.16 -11.08 -1.37
C ALA A 78 -2.60 -11.55 -0.01
N GLY A 79 -3.46 -11.74 0.98
CA GLY A 79 -3.08 -12.15 2.34
C GLY A 79 -3.30 -11.06 3.40
N PRO A 80 -2.83 -11.28 4.63
CA PRO A 80 -2.85 -10.27 5.69
C PRO A 80 -2.11 -8.99 5.28
N TRP A 81 -2.34 -7.90 6.00
CA TRP A 81 -1.79 -6.58 5.66
C TRP A 81 -0.27 -6.57 5.39
N SER A 82 0.50 -7.24 6.23
CA SER A 82 1.95 -7.35 6.04
C SER A 82 2.32 -8.05 4.73
N ARG A 83 1.55 -9.09 4.33
CA ARG A 83 1.75 -9.78 3.07
C ARG A 83 1.34 -8.95 1.87
N ALA A 84 0.21 -8.26 1.94
CA ALA A 84 -0.25 -7.36 0.88
C ALA A 84 0.82 -6.29 0.54
N GLN A 85 1.46 -5.71 1.56
CA GLN A 85 2.58 -4.77 1.35
C GLN A 85 3.77 -5.42 0.64
N GLU A 86 4.13 -6.65 1.01
CA GLU A 86 5.25 -7.38 0.41
C GLU A 86 4.97 -7.77 -1.06
N GLU A 87 3.73 -8.14 -1.40
CA GLU A 87 3.35 -8.45 -2.78
C GLU A 87 3.53 -7.24 -3.71
N VAL A 88 3.18 -6.03 -3.22
CA VAL A 88 3.40 -4.80 -3.99
C VAL A 88 4.88 -4.41 -4.01
N ARG A 89 5.58 -4.47 -2.88
CA ARG A 89 7.02 -4.15 -2.81
C ARG A 89 7.86 -4.98 -3.77
N THR A 90 7.46 -6.23 -4.03
CA THR A 90 8.15 -7.14 -4.94
C THR A 90 7.63 -7.12 -6.37
N GLY A 91 6.67 -6.25 -6.68
CA GLY A 91 6.10 -6.09 -8.02
C GLY A 91 5.23 -7.27 -8.48
N ARG A 92 4.77 -8.14 -7.57
CA ARG A 92 3.80 -9.21 -7.91
C ARG A 92 2.37 -8.69 -8.00
N VAL A 93 2.11 -7.57 -7.35
CA VAL A 93 0.87 -6.80 -7.44
C VAL A 93 1.26 -5.35 -7.72
N ASP A 94 0.52 -4.64 -8.55
CA ASP A 94 0.92 -3.34 -9.07
C ASP A 94 0.77 -2.21 -8.05
N MET A 95 -0.25 -2.28 -7.15
CA MET A 95 -0.52 -1.19 -6.24
C MET A 95 -1.24 -1.60 -4.95
N LEU A 96 -1.06 -0.80 -3.89
CA LEU A 96 -1.90 -0.83 -2.70
C LEU A 96 -3.10 0.10 -2.88
N ALA A 97 -4.28 -0.42 -2.57
CA ALA A 97 -5.54 0.33 -2.56
C ALA A 97 -5.66 1.25 -1.32
N GLY A 98 -4.58 1.89 -0.96
CA GLY A 98 -4.45 2.82 0.15
C GLY A 98 -3.46 2.38 1.23
N ALA A 99 -2.63 3.32 1.65
CA ALA A 99 -1.69 3.18 2.74
C ALA A 99 -1.36 4.57 3.31
N PHE A 100 -1.03 4.65 4.59
CA PHE A 100 -0.45 5.87 5.14
C PHE A 100 0.91 6.15 4.52
N LEU A 101 1.13 7.41 4.12
CA LEU A 101 2.41 7.87 3.61
C LEU A 101 3.41 7.95 4.77
N THR A 102 4.55 7.27 4.61
CA THR A 102 5.68 7.33 5.54
C THR A 102 6.99 7.35 4.76
N VAL A 103 8.06 7.88 5.37
CA VAL A 103 9.38 7.92 4.72
C VAL A 103 9.86 6.54 4.28
N PRO A 104 9.80 5.47 5.12
CA PRO A 104 10.20 4.13 4.67
C PRO A 104 9.39 3.58 3.50
N ARG A 105 8.11 3.94 3.38
CA ARG A 105 7.28 3.52 2.24
C ARG A 105 7.62 4.27 0.97
N LEU A 106 8.02 5.54 1.05
CA LEU A 106 8.49 6.32 -0.11
C LEU A 106 9.78 5.76 -0.73
N GLU A 107 10.56 4.97 0.01
CA GLU A 107 11.75 4.31 -0.52
C GLU A 107 11.41 3.16 -1.48
N THR A 108 10.19 2.64 -1.42
CA THR A 108 9.77 1.44 -2.15
C THR A 108 8.48 1.60 -2.95
N MET A 109 7.75 2.69 -2.78
CA MET A 109 6.44 2.94 -3.40
C MET A 109 6.28 4.43 -3.72
N ASP A 110 5.65 4.71 -4.85
CA ASP A 110 5.14 6.04 -5.16
C ASP A 110 3.72 6.22 -4.62
N PHE A 111 3.38 7.45 -4.26
CA PHE A 111 2.06 7.80 -3.74
C PHE A 111 1.33 8.73 -4.69
N VAL A 112 0.05 8.44 -4.93
CA VAL A 112 -0.84 9.30 -5.71
C VAL A 112 -1.39 10.41 -4.82
N HIS A 113 -1.33 11.65 -5.27
CA HIS A 113 -1.82 12.83 -4.56
C HIS A 113 -2.98 13.49 -5.32
N PRO A 114 -3.91 14.17 -4.61
CA PRO A 114 -4.02 14.27 -3.15
C PRO A 114 -4.46 12.97 -2.49
N ALA A 115 -4.26 12.84 -1.17
CA ALA A 115 -4.80 11.71 -0.41
C ALA A 115 -6.34 11.69 -0.51
N PHE A 116 -6.90 10.53 -0.80
CA PHE A 116 -8.36 10.36 -0.98
C PHE A 116 -9.10 10.07 0.33
N LEU A 117 -8.39 9.71 1.40
CA LEU A 117 -8.96 9.33 2.69
C LEU A 117 -8.13 9.92 3.83
N SER A 118 -8.82 10.45 4.83
CA SER A 118 -8.26 10.79 6.13
C SER A 118 -9.14 10.13 7.21
N THR A 119 -8.54 9.35 8.08
CA THR A 119 -9.26 8.65 9.15
C THR A 119 -8.47 8.76 10.45
N PRO A 120 -9.16 9.06 11.58
CA PRO A 120 -8.48 9.17 12.86
C PRO A 120 -8.09 7.79 13.38
N SER A 121 -6.83 7.65 13.79
CA SER A 121 -6.38 6.54 14.62
C SER A 121 -6.82 6.77 16.06
N VAL A 122 -7.26 5.73 16.74
CA VAL A 122 -7.80 5.78 18.10
C VAL A 122 -7.22 4.66 18.96
N VAL A 123 -7.31 4.88 20.27
CA VAL A 123 -6.94 3.90 21.30
C VAL A 123 -8.20 3.15 21.72
N TRP A 124 -8.29 1.90 21.33
CA TRP A 124 -9.38 1.00 21.75
C TRP A 124 -9.05 0.39 23.09
N VAL A 125 -9.98 0.47 24.02
CA VAL A 125 -9.85 -0.11 25.36
C VAL A 125 -11.06 -0.95 25.69
N ARG A 126 -10.90 -1.89 26.61
CA ARG A 126 -12.03 -2.66 27.14
C ARG A 126 -12.93 -1.75 27.99
N LYS A 127 -14.25 -1.88 27.83
CA LYS A 127 -15.22 -1.16 28.64
C LYS A 127 -14.98 -1.40 30.14
N GLY A 128 -14.87 -0.31 30.91
CA GLY A 128 -14.56 -0.33 32.35
C GLY A 128 -13.06 -0.44 32.66
N ARG A 129 -12.20 -0.35 31.64
CA ARG A 129 -10.74 -0.28 31.78
C ARG A 129 -10.17 0.96 31.09
N GLU A 130 -10.99 1.99 30.94
CA GLU A 130 -10.58 3.27 30.39
C GLU A 130 -9.53 3.93 31.29
N PHE A 131 -8.60 4.61 30.69
CA PHE A 131 -7.58 5.41 31.38
C PHE A 131 -7.53 6.83 30.79
N PRO A 132 -7.06 7.82 31.56
CA PRO A 132 -6.88 9.16 31.04
C PRO A 132 -5.97 9.12 29.81
N TYR A 133 -6.40 9.77 28.70
CA TYR A 133 -5.64 9.85 27.47
C TYR A 133 -5.77 11.26 26.89
N ALA A 134 -4.68 12.01 26.95
CA ALA A 134 -4.56 13.35 26.39
C ALA A 134 -3.39 13.45 25.40
N SER A 135 -2.42 12.57 25.52
CA SER A 135 -1.20 12.56 24.70
C SER A 135 -0.65 11.14 24.52
N TRP A 136 0.28 10.96 23.61
CA TRP A 136 0.96 9.67 23.40
C TRP A 136 1.70 9.17 24.65
N ALA A 137 2.16 10.08 25.51
CA ALA A 137 2.84 9.72 26.75
C ALA A 137 1.95 8.91 27.73
N ASP A 138 0.65 9.06 27.63
CA ASP A 138 -0.31 8.33 28.48
C ASP A 138 -0.38 6.83 28.13
N LEU A 139 0.22 6.42 27.00
CA LEU A 139 0.35 5.02 26.61
C LEU A 139 1.59 4.34 27.20
N GLN A 140 2.53 5.11 27.77
CA GLN A 140 3.75 4.56 28.38
C GLN A 140 3.41 3.67 29.57
N GLY A 141 4.19 2.61 29.76
CA GLY A 141 4.00 1.63 30.84
C GLY A 141 2.81 0.69 30.63
N ARG A 142 2.11 0.79 29.47
CA ARG A 142 1.03 -0.12 29.06
C ARG A 142 1.46 -0.92 27.84
N THR A 143 0.87 -2.09 27.67
CA THR A 143 1.08 -2.93 26.50
C THR A 143 -0.06 -2.70 25.51
N GLY A 144 0.26 -2.36 24.26
CA GLY A 144 -0.69 -2.20 23.17
C GLY A 144 -0.48 -3.21 22.05
N ASP A 145 -1.51 -3.44 21.27
CA ASP A 145 -1.46 -4.23 20.04
C ASP A 145 -1.84 -3.40 18.82
N THR A 146 -1.27 -3.75 17.68
CA THR A 146 -1.69 -3.30 16.35
C THR A 146 -1.37 -4.38 15.31
N LEU A 147 -1.75 -4.18 14.04
CA LEU A 147 -1.35 -5.11 12.98
C LEU A 147 0.14 -5.00 12.69
N VAL A 148 0.78 -6.13 12.36
CA VAL A 148 2.17 -6.16 11.88
C VAL A 148 2.32 -5.25 10.66
N ASN A 149 3.36 -4.42 10.68
CA ASN A 149 3.66 -3.41 9.65
C ASN A 149 2.56 -2.34 9.45
N ASN A 150 1.65 -2.16 10.44
CA ASN A 150 0.79 -0.99 10.44
C ASN A 150 1.60 0.28 10.73
N SER A 151 1.04 1.43 10.37
CA SER A 151 1.64 2.74 10.61
C SER A 151 0.54 3.73 10.95
N PHE A 152 0.83 4.64 11.85
CA PHE A 152 -0.05 5.74 12.27
C PHE A 152 0.55 7.09 11.90
N GLY A 153 1.49 7.07 10.97
CA GLY A 153 2.24 8.24 10.52
C GLY A 153 3.60 8.38 11.17
N GLN A 154 4.54 8.96 10.43
CA GLN A 154 5.97 9.00 10.74
C GLN A 154 6.28 9.46 12.16
N ALA A 155 5.62 10.52 12.65
CA ALA A 155 5.90 11.09 13.97
C ALA A 155 5.47 10.14 15.09
N PHE A 156 4.27 9.54 14.99
CA PHE A 156 3.81 8.58 15.98
C PHE A 156 4.64 7.30 15.95
N ASP A 157 4.93 6.77 14.77
CA ASP A 157 5.70 5.53 14.61
C ASP A 157 7.10 5.64 15.23
N ALA A 158 7.76 6.79 15.06
CA ALA A 158 9.03 7.07 15.72
C ALA A 158 8.88 7.13 17.24
N TYR A 159 7.88 7.86 17.74
CA TYR A 159 7.62 7.94 19.18
C TYR A 159 7.32 6.57 19.79
N ALA A 160 6.45 5.77 19.13
CA ALA A 160 6.04 4.46 19.61
C ALA A 160 7.22 3.48 19.70
N ARG A 161 8.08 3.47 18.71
CA ARG A 161 9.29 2.61 18.70
C ARG A 161 10.20 2.90 19.89
N ASP A 162 10.35 4.16 20.27
CA ASP A 162 11.31 4.58 21.29
C ASP A 162 10.70 4.59 22.71
N ASN A 163 9.36 4.64 22.86
CA ASN A 163 8.69 4.92 24.14
C ASN A 163 7.57 3.96 24.52
N LEU A 164 7.04 3.15 23.60
CA LEU A 164 5.87 2.32 23.85
C LEU A 164 6.19 0.83 23.73
N THR A 165 5.45 0.03 24.46
CA THR A 165 5.37 -1.43 24.25
C THR A 165 4.18 -1.70 23.32
N LEU A 166 4.44 -1.74 22.01
CA LEU A 166 3.42 -1.98 21.00
C LEU A 166 3.75 -3.24 20.22
N GLU A 167 2.90 -4.26 20.34
CA GLU A 167 3.08 -5.57 19.72
C GLU A 167 2.33 -5.64 18.37
N GLY A 168 2.97 -6.25 17.37
CA GLY A 168 2.35 -6.52 16.08
C GLY A 168 1.67 -7.89 16.06
N VAL A 169 0.38 -7.92 15.71
CA VAL A 169 -0.40 -9.16 15.52
C VAL A 169 -0.82 -9.34 14.06
N SER A 170 -1.16 -10.56 13.67
CA SER A 170 -1.46 -10.89 12.27
C SER A 170 -2.87 -10.50 11.83
N SER A 171 -3.81 -10.31 12.76
CA SER A 171 -5.19 -9.92 12.48
C SER A 171 -5.77 -9.02 13.55
N LEU A 172 -6.74 -8.19 13.17
CA LEU A 172 -7.46 -7.31 14.10
C LEU A 172 -8.29 -8.13 15.11
N SER A 173 -8.86 -9.23 14.67
CA SER A 173 -9.54 -10.17 15.56
C SER A 173 -8.62 -10.68 16.68
N GLN A 174 -7.38 -11.01 16.36
CA GLN A 174 -6.38 -11.41 17.37
C GLN A 174 -6.08 -10.28 18.37
N ALA A 175 -5.92 -9.03 17.89
CA ALA A 175 -5.69 -7.87 18.74
C ALA A 175 -6.83 -7.70 19.75
N PHE A 176 -8.08 -7.69 19.26
CA PHE A 176 -9.23 -7.54 20.16
C PHE A 176 -9.45 -8.74 21.08
N GLN A 177 -9.14 -9.97 20.66
CA GLN A 177 -9.16 -11.12 21.56
C GLN A 177 -8.16 -10.98 22.71
N LYS A 178 -6.93 -10.51 22.44
CA LYS A 178 -5.94 -10.22 23.49
C LYS A 178 -6.45 -9.15 24.45
N LEU A 179 -7.06 -8.08 23.92
CA LEU A 179 -7.65 -7.01 24.72
C LEU A 179 -8.77 -7.53 25.63
N LEU A 180 -9.68 -8.35 25.10
CA LEU A 180 -10.78 -8.94 25.89
C LEU A 180 -10.29 -9.90 26.98
N LEU A 181 -9.19 -10.63 26.70
CA LEU A 181 -8.55 -11.56 27.64
C LEU A 181 -7.56 -10.88 28.61
N GLU A 182 -7.51 -9.54 28.63
CA GLU A 182 -6.60 -8.75 29.48
C GLU A 182 -5.11 -9.05 29.26
N ARG A 183 -4.75 -9.49 28.04
CA ARG A 183 -3.35 -9.75 27.65
C ARG A 183 -2.67 -8.52 27.09
N THR A 184 -3.44 -7.48 26.80
CA THR A 184 -3.01 -6.17 26.36
C THR A 184 -3.95 -5.12 26.95
N ASP A 185 -3.44 -3.90 27.16
CA ASP A 185 -4.20 -2.81 27.80
C ASP A 185 -5.02 -2.03 26.77
N TYR A 186 -4.52 -1.95 25.52
CA TYR A 186 -5.17 -1.21 24.44
C TYR A 186 -4.85 -1.82 23.07
N VAL A 187 -5.68 -1.46 22.06
CA VAL A 187 -5.41 -1.70 20.66
C VAL A 187 -5.35 -0.35 19.94
N LEU A 188 -4.31 -0.12 19.15
CA LEU A 188 -4.22 1.02 18.24
C LEU A 188 -4.76 0.60 16.88
N TYR A 189 -5.81 1.26 16.43
CA TYR A 189 -6.35 1.08 15.08
C TYR A 189 -7.24 2.27 14.70
N GLU A 190 -7.59 2.39 13.42
CA GLU A 190 -8.45 3.47 12.97
C GLU A 190 -9.88 3.29 13.46
N ARG A 191 -10.57 4.42 13.63
CA ARG A 191 -11.91 4.44 14.27
C ARG A 191 -12.91 3.55 13.55
N TYR A 192 -13.11 3.73 12.26
CA TYR A 192 -14.17 3.01 11.53
C TYR A 192 -13.83 1.54 11.31
N PRO A 193 -12.62 1.20 10.87
CA PRO A 193 -12.25 -0.22 10.72
C PRO A 193 -12.22 -1.02 12.02
N GLY A 194 -12.04 -0.36 13.17
CA GLY A 194 -12.03 -1.02 14.49
C GLY A 194 -13.42 -1.26 15.08
N GLN A 195 -14.49 -0.77 14.49
CA GLN A 195 -15.88 -0.97 14.94
C GLN A 195 -16.41 -2.34 14.47
#